data_38b7943494cccfbef251222f60204f86
#
_entry.id   38b7943494cccfbef251222f60204f86
#
_cell.length_a   1.000
_cell.length_b   1.000
_cell.length_c   1.000
_cell.angle_alpha   90.00
_cell.angle_beta   90.00
_cell.angle_gamma   90.00
#
_symmetry.space_group_name_H-M   'P 1'
#
loop_
_entity.id
_entity.type
_entity.pdbx_description
1 polymer ?
#
loop_
_entity_poly.entity_id
_entity_poly.type
_entity_poly.pdbx_seq_one_letter_code
_entity_poly.pdbx_strand_id
1 'polypeptide(L)'
;MYKRQLPKHIIDFLKFTFEVVYSNNIHVIAAVFTFGREDLIPDMFIQIIKNLKIDTEKELSDIIYYFERHIEVDSDEHGPLALEMIQQLCGNDSEKWEEALKYSKKALQLRIGLWDGIMTNKKNKLSFA
;
A
#
# COMPACT_ATOMS: atom_id res chain seq x y z
N MET A 1 11.71 -23.30 20.72
CA MET A 1 11.76 -22.17 19.78
C MET A 1 10.33 -21.78 19.40
N TYR A 2 9.76 -20.76 20.03
CA TYR A 2 8.39 -20.32 19.73
C TYR A 2 8.37 -19.71 18.31
N LYS A 3 7.78 -20.43 17.36
CA LYS A 3 7.44 -19.83 16.05
C LYS A 3 6.32 -18.82 16.31
N ARG A 4 6.64 -17.53 16.39
CA ARG A 4 5.63 -16.48 16.39
C ARG A 4 4.89 -16.57 15.06
N GLN A 5 3.65 -17.02 15.09
CA GLN A 5 2.77 -16.94 13.92
C GLN A 5 2.45 -15.46 13.67
N LEU A 6 2.58 -15.05 12.40
CA LEU A 6 2.16 -13.71 12.01
C LEU A 6 0.64 -13.57 12.22
N PRO A 7 0.17 -12.40 12.65
CA PRO A 7 -1.27 -12.11 12.71
C PRO A 7 -1.97 -12.33 11.37
N LYS A 8 -3.23 -12.74 11.42
CA LYS A 8 -4.01 -13.10 10.23
C LYS A 8 -4.04 -12.00 9.17
N HIS A 9 -4.25 -10.74 9.55
CA HIS A 9 -4.28 -9.60 8.64
C HIS A 9 -2.97 -9.40 7.87
N ILE A 10 -1.82 -9.69 8.49
CA ILE A 10 -0.51 -9.67 7.83
C ILE A 10 -0.39 -10.84 6.84
N ILE A 11 -0.81 -12.03 7.27
CA ILE A 11 -0.78 -13.23 6.40
C ILE A 11 -1.66 -13.01 5.16
N ASP A 12 -2.88 -12.52 5.34
CA ASP A 12 -3.83 -12.30 4.25
C ASP A 12 -3.27 -11.28 3.23
N PHE A 13 -2.68 -10.18 3.71
CA PHE A 13 -2.06 -9.16 2.87
C PHE A 13 -0.86 -9.72 2.08
N LEU A 14 0.04 -10.44 2.74
CA LEU A 14 1.21 -11.03 2.09
C LEU A 14 0.81 -12.13 1.09
N LYS A 15 -0.12 -13.01 1.48
CA LYS A 15 -0.60 -14.09 0.62
C LYS A 15 -1.17 -13.54 -0.68
N PHE A 16 -2.06 -12.56 -0.60
CA PHE A 16 -2.61 -11.91 -1.78
C PHE A 16 -1.53 -11.24 -2.64
N THR A 17 -0.55 -10.57 -2.02
CA THR A 17 0.57 -9.96 -2.74
C THR A 17 1.31 -10.98 -3.59
N PHE A 18 1.67 -12.12 -3.00
CA PHE A 18 2.39 -13.17 -3.71
C PHE A 18 1.51 -13.90 -4.73
N GLU A 19 0.21 -14.12 -4.46
CA GLU A 19 -0.74 -14.65 -5.43
C GLU A 19 -0.78 -13.79 -6.69
N VAL A 20 -0.84 -12.47 -6.54
CA VAL A 20 -0.83 -11.54 -7.66
C VAL A 20 0.51 -11.56 -8.40
N VAL A 21 1.63 -11.49 -7.69
CA VAL A 21 2.97 -11.49 -8.30
C VAL A 21 3.22 -12.77 -9.11
N TYR A 22 2.79 -13.92 -8.60
CA TYR A 22 3.00 -15.21 -9.28
C TYR A 22 1.90 -15.57 -10.29
N SER A 23 0.88 -14.75 -10.45
CA SER A 23 -0.21 -15.01 -11.42
C SER A 23 0.23 -14.92 -12.88
N ASN A 24 1.34 -14.26 -13.17
CA ASN A 24 1.80 -13.86 -14.49
C ASN A 24 0.81 -12.96 -15.28
N ASN A 25 -0.23 -12.46 -14.64
CA ASN A 25 -1.18 -11.51 -15.23
C ASN A 25 -0.64 -10.09 -15.12
N ILE A 26 0.10 -9.65 -16.11
CA ILE A 26 0.84 -8.38 -16.08
C ILE A 26 -0.09 -7.18 -15.80
N HIS A 27 -1.27 -7.11 -16.42
CA HIS A 27 -2.24 -6.05 -16.19
C HIS A 27 -2.79 -6.04 -14.76
N VAL A 28 -3.00 -7.21 -14.15
CA VAL A 28 -3.41 -7.33 -12.73
C VAL A 28 -2.29 -6.89 -11.80
N ILE A 29 -1.06 -7.31 -12.08
CA ILE A 29 0.12 -6.91 -11.30
C ILE A 29 0.28 -5.38 -11.34
N ALA A 30 0.21 -4.79 -12.54
CA ALA A 30 0.29 -3.35 -12.73
C ALA A 30 -0.82 -2.59 -12.00
N ALA A 31 -2.07 -3.06 -12.09
CA ALA A 31 -3.22 -2.44 -11.45
C ALA A 31 -3.13 -2.50 -9.91
N VAL A 32 -2.73 -3.64 -9.34
CA VAL A 32 -2.52 -3.76 -7.89
C VAL A 32 -1.37 -2.91 -7.40
N PHE A 33 -0.29 -2.80 -8.17
CA PHE A 33 0.83 -1.91 -7.88
C PHE A 33 0.37 -0.45 -7.88
N THR A 34 -0.25 0.02 -8.95
CA THR A 34 -0.67 1.41 -9.10
C THR A 34 -1.77 1.78 -8.11
N PHE A 35 -2.96 1.24 -8.26
CA PHE A 35 -4.14 1.65 -7.48
C PHE A 35 -4.17 1.09 -6.06
N GLY A 36 -3.52 -0.04 -5.83
CA GLY A 36 -3.50 -0.68 -4.52
C GLY A 36 -2.35 -0.21 -3.62
N ARG A 37 -1.35 0.50 -4.19
CA ARG A 37 -0.13 0.87 -3.47
C ARG A 37 0.35 2.28 -3.77
N GLU A 38 0.83 2.56 -4.98
CA GLU A 38 1.51 3.81 -5.32
C GLU A 38 0.60 5.03 -5.24
N ASP A 39 -0.59 4.96 -5.80
CA ASP A 39 -1.54 6.07 -5.88
C ASP A 39 -2.00 6.59 -4.50
N LEU A 40 -2.02 5.75 -3.49
CA LEU A 40 -2.46 6.16 -2.14
C LEU A 40 -1.32 6.46 -1.14
N ILE A 41 -0.08 6.07 -1.47
CA ILE A 41 1.08 6.23 -0.58
C ILE A 41 1.36 7.71 -0.29
N PRO A 42 1.36 8.64 -1.28
CA PRO A 42 1.63 10.04 -1.04
C PRO A 42 0.70 10.65 0.02
N ASP A 43 -0.61 10.53 -0.15
CA ASP A 43 -1.59 11.09 0.77
C ASP A 43 -1.50 10.48 2.19
N MET A 44 -1.27 9.18 2.26
CA MET A 44 -1.09 8.47 3.53
C MET A 44 0.16 8.96 4.27
N PHE A 45 1.28 9.12 3.57
CA PHE A 45 2.53 9.58 4.17
C PHE A 45 2.49 11.05 4.56
N ILE A 46 1.81 11.92 3.79
CA ILE A 46 1.58 13.30 4.17
C ILE A 46 0.93 13.40 5.56
N GLN A 47 -0.08 12.57 5.84
CA GLN A 47 -0.74 12.56 7.15
C GLN A 47 0.19 12.06 8.27
N ILE A 48 0.98 11.02 8.00
CA ILE A 48 1.97 10.51 8.95
C ILE A 48 3.01 11.58 9.28
N ILE A 49 3.57 12.25 8.27
CA ILE A 49 4.58 13.31 8.45
C ILE A 49 4.02 14.48 9.27
N LYS A 50 2.80 14.94 8.96
CA LYS A 50 2.16 16.02 9.72
C LYS A 50 2.04 15.67 11.20
N ASN A 51 1.69 14.44 11.53
CA ASN A 51 1.57 13.99 12.90
C ASN A 51 2.94 13.83 13.59
N LEU A 52 3.96 13.35 12.86
CA LEU A 52 5.33 13.22 13.40
C LEU A 52 6.00 14.58 13.70
N LYS A 53 5.78 15.58 12.85
CA LYS A 53 6.34 16.94 13.04
C LYS A 53 5.82 17.63 14.30
N ILE A 54 4.68 17.20 14.84
CA ILE A 54 4.10 17.77 16.07
C ILE A 54 4.83 17.26 17.32
N ASP A 55 5.34 16.03 17.31
CA ASP A 55 5.83 15.36 18.51
C ASP A 55 7.37 15.42 18.71
N THR A 56 8.19 15.53 17.64
CA THR A 56 9.65 15.37 17.77
C THR A 56 10.42 16.08 16.64
N GLU A 57 10.86 17.31 16.85
CA GLU A 57 11.51 18.11 15.79
C GLU A 57 12.95 17.69 15.40
N LYS A 58 13.69 16.89 16.17
CA LYS A 58 15.14 16.67 15.93
C LYS A 58 15.57 15.24 15.57
N GLU A 59 14.87 14.21 16.01
CA GLU A 59 15.34 12.83 15.84
C GLU A 59 14.80 12.13 14.57
N LEU A 60 13.86 12.75 13.86
CA LEU A 60 13.17 12.13 12.72
C LEU A 60 13.41 12.83 11.37
N SER A 61 14.37 13.74 11.29
CA SER A 61 14.65 14.53 10.08
C SER A 61 14.90 13.65 8.84
N ASP A 62 15.67 12.58 8.99
CA ASP A 62 16.01 11.68 7.88
C ASP A 62 14.80 10.87 7.40
N ILE A 63 13.95 10.43 8.33
CA ILE A 63 12.71 9.72 8.00
C ILE A 63 11.72 10.67 7.31
N ILE A 64 11.61 11.89 7.80
CA ILE A 64 10.74 12.92 7.21
C ILE A 64 11.22 13.23 5.78
N TYR A 65 12.53 13.47 5.61
CA TYR A 65 13.12 13.71 4.28
C TYR A 65 12.87 12.54 3.33
N TYR A 66 13.04 11.30 3.79
CA TYR A 66 12.77 10.10 3.00
C TYR A 66 11.32 10.04 2.50
N PHE A 67 10.35 10.31 3.38
CA PHE A 67 8.94 10.34 3.00
C PHE A 67 8.60 11.51 2.06
N GLU A 68 9.12 12.71 2.34
CA GLU A 68 8.89 13.87 1.48
C GLU A 68 9.42 13.64 0.06
N ARG A 69 10.61 13.02 -0.05
CA ARG A 69 11.18 12.68 -1.35
C ARG A 69 10.38 11.61 -2.09
N HIS A 70 9.87 10.59 -1.37
CA HIS A 70 8.98 9.58 -1.96
C HIS A 70 7.69 10.20 -2.49
N ILE A 71 7.04 11.06 -1.70
CA ILE A 71 5.81 11.75 -2.09
C ILE A 71 6.03 12.58 -3.36
N GLU A 72 7.12 13.32 -3.44
CA GLU A 72 7.47 14.14 -4.60
C GLU A 72 7.60 13.28 -5.87
N VAL A 73 8.39 12.21 -5.80
CA VAL A 73 8.61 11.33 -6.96
C VAL A 73 7.36 10.56 -7.37
N ASP A 74 6.62 10.02 -6.41
CA ASP A 74 5.43 9.21 -6.70
C ASP A 74 4.28 10.06 -7.24
N SER A 75 4.11 11.31 -6.75
CA SER A 75 3.03 12.19 -7.21
C SER A 75 3.27 12.76 -8.59
N ASP A 76 4.49 13.22 -8.85
CA ASP A 76 4.79 14.03 -10.05
C ASP A 76 5.19 13.18 -11.25
N GLU A 77 5.88 12.05 -11.02
CA GLU A 77 6.44 11.23 -12.10
C GLU A 77 5.79 9.85 -12.20
N HIS A 78 5.69 9.10 -11.10
CA HIS A 78 5.27 7.71 -11.12
C HIS A 78 3.77 7.53 -11.36
N GLY A 79 2.93 8.39 -10.79
CA GLY A 79 1.47 8.30 -10.93
C GLY A 79 1.01 8.34 -12.40
N PRO A 80 1.36 9.37 -13.17
CA PRO A 80 1.01 9.45 -14.59
C PRO A 80 1.55 8.30 -15.43
N LEU A 81 2.81 7.90 -15.22
CA LEU A 81 3.44 6.78 -15.93
C LEU A 81 2.78 5.44 -15.61
N ALA A 82 2.38 5.24 -14.36
CA ALA A 82 1.70 4.01 -13.94
C ALA A 82 0.30 3.90 -14.57
N LEU A 83 -0.45 5.00 -14.70
CA LEU A 83 -1.74 5.02 -15.40
C LEU A 83 -1.57 4.72 -16.88
N GLU A 84 -0.58 5.31 -17.53
CA GLU A 84 -0.27 5.03 -18.93
C GLU A 84 0.11 3.54 -19.14
N MET A 85 0.92 2.97 -18.27
CA MET A 85 1.26 1.55 -18.28
C MET A 85 0.02 0.66 -18.23
N ILE A 86 -0.93 0.93 -17.33
CA ILE A 86 -2.18 0.15 -17.24
C ILE A 86 -3.01 0.29 -18.50
N GLN A 87 -3.12 1.51 -19.04
CA GLN A 87 -3.83 1.76 -20.29
C GLN A 87 -3.23 0.98 -21.46
N GLN A 88 -1.91 0.92 -21.57
CA GLN A 88 -1.24 0.12 -22.58
C GLN A 88 -1.46 -1.39 -22.40
N LEU A 89 -1.43 -1.89 -21.17
CA LEU A 89 -1.61 -3.33 -20.85
C LEU A 89 -3.04 -3.80 -21.04
N CYS A 90 -4.03 -2.98 -20.68
CA CYS A 90 -5.44 -3.32 -20.84
C CYS A 90 -5.98 -2.99 -22.23
N GLY A 91 -5.52 -1.89 -22.85
CA GLY A 91 -5.98 -1.44 -24.16
C GLY A 91 -7.51 -1.31 -24.22
N ASN A 92 -8.12 -1.92 -25.24
CA ASN A 92 -9.56 -1.97 -25.43
C ASN A 92 -10.21 -3.28 -24.91
N ASP A 93 -9.48 -4.07 -24.13
CA ASP A 93 -9.95 -5.34 -23.58
C ASP A 93 -10.73 -5.11 -22.27
N SER A 94 -12.07 -5.26 -22.35
CA SER A 94 -12.96 -5.04 -21.20
C SER A 94 -12.73 -6.05 -20.07
N GLU A 95 -12.36 -7.29 -20.38
CA GLU A 95 -12.09 -8.31 -19.37
C GLU A 95 -10.87 -7.95 -18.53
N LYS A 96 -9.81 -7.45 -19.16
CA LYS A 96 -8.62 -6.97 -18.46
C LYS A 96 -8.92 -5.78 -17.55
N TRP A 97 -9.78 -4.85 -17.98
CA TRP A 97 -10.21 -3.73 -17.16
C TRP A 97 -11.05 -4.17 -15.96
N GLU A 98 -11.93 -5.15 -16.13
CA GLU A 98 -12.71 -5.73 -15.03
C GLU A 98 -11.81 -6.45 -14.02
N GLU A 99 -10.83 -7.22 -14.48
CA GLU A 99 -9.83 -7.85 -13.62
C GLU A 99 -9.00 -6.80 -12.87
N ALA A 100 -8.47 -5.79 -13.56
CA ALA A 100 -7.72 -4.70 -12.96
C ALA A 100 -8.52 -4.02 -11.83
N LEU A 101 -9.78 -3.68 -12.06
CA LEU A 101 -10.68 -3.10 -11.07
C LEU A 101 -10.91 -4.03 -9.88
N LYS A 102 -11.22 -5.29 -10.13
CA LYS A 102 -11.49 -6.31 -9.10
C LYS A 102 -10.30 -6.49 -8.17
N TYR A 103 -9.11 -6.67 -8.72
CA TYR A 103 -7.90 -6.91 -7.94
C TYR A 103 -7.41 -5.66 -7.22
N SER A 104 -7.55 -4.49 -7.81
CA SER A 104 -7.26 -3.21 -7.14
C SER A 104 -8.16 -3.00 -5.92
N LYS A 105 -9.47 -3.21 -6.06
CA LYS A 105 -10.40 -3.14 -4.91
C LYS A 105 -10.01 -4.12 -3.81
N LYS A 106 -9.64 -5.35 -4.15
CA LYS A 106 -9.20 -6.33 -3.17
C LYS A 106 -7.90 -5.93 -2.48
N ALA A 107 -6.95 -5.35 -3.21
CA ALA A 107 -5.71 -4.83 -2.64
C ALA A 107 -5.97 -3.74 -1.58
N LEU A 108 -6.87 -2.79 -1.88
CA LEU A 108 -7.28 -1.74 -0.95
C LEU A 108 -7.98 -2.29 0.29
N GLN A 109 -8.91 -3.24 0.13
CA GLN A 109 -9.59 -3.89 1.25
C GLN A 109 -8.61 -4.61 2.19
N LEU A 110 -7.62 -5.31 1.65
CA LEU A 110 -6.59 -5.99 2.44
C LEU A 110 -5.65 -5.00 3.14
N ARG A 111 -5.39 -3.85 2.53
CA ARG A 111 -4.62 -2.77 3.16
C ARG A 111 -5.38 -2.16 4.33
N ILE A 112 -6.67 -1.89 4.19
CA ILE A 112 -7.54 -1.46 5.31
C ILE A 112 -7.47 -2.48 6.44
N GLY A 113 -7.67 -3.77 6.14
CA GLY A 113 -7.57 -4.83 7.13
C GLY A 113 -6.21 -4.93 7.82
N LEU A 114 -5.11 -4.65 7.09
CA LEU A 114 -3.77 -4.58 7.65
C LEU A 114 -3.64 -3.44 8.68
N TRP A 115 -4.10 -2.23 8.36
CA TRP A 115 -4.08 -1.08 9.25
C TRP A 115 -4.98 -1.28 10.47
N ASP A 116 -6.21 -1.77 10.29
CA ASP A 116 -7.14 -2.08 11.38
C ASP A 116 -6.55 -3.09 12.36
N GLY A 117 -5.88 -4.12 11.84
CA GLY A 117 -5.20 -5.11 12.66
C GLY A 117 -4.05 -4.53 13.49
N ILE A 118 -3.27 -3.59 12.93
CA ILE A 118 -2.19 -2.88 13.65
C ILE A 118 -2.79 -2.01 14.77
N MET A 119 -3.85 -1.26 14.47
CA MET A 119 -4.51 -0.38 15.44
C MET A 119 -5.15 -1.17 16.59
N THR A 120 -5.78 -2.29 16.29
CA THR A 120 -6.39 -3.18 17.31
C THR A 120 -5.32 -3.75 18.25
N ASN A 121 -4.19 -4.21 17.70
CA ASN A 121 -3.08 -4.73 18.50
C ASN A 121 -2.45 -3.65 19.41
N LYS A 122 -2.41 -2.40 18.95
CA LYS A 122 -1.92 -1.27 19.76
C LYS A 122 -2.84 -0.99 20.95
N LYS A 123 -4.16 -1.00 20.74
CA LYS A 123 -5.15 -0.81 21.83
C LYS A 123 -5.03 -1.89 22.89
N ASN A 124 -4.89 -3.15 22.50
CA ASN A 124 -4.74 -4.26 23.43
C ASN A 124 -3.45 -4.18 24.28
N LYS A 125 -2.36 -3.65 23.73
CA LYS A 125 -1.12 -3.45 24.52
C LYS A 125 -1.23 -2.32 25.54
N LEU A 126 -2.01 -1.29 25.25
CA LEU A 126 -2.22 -0.15 26.17
C LEU A 126 -3.21 -0.47 27.30
N SER A 127 -4.05 -1.50 27.14
CA SER A 127 -4.99 -1.94 28.19
C SER A 127 -4.38 -2.86 29.25
N PHE A 128 -3.12 -3.28 29.08
CA PHE A 128 -2.36 -4.12 30.02
C PHE A 128 -1.21 -3.38 30.73
N ALA A 129 -1.12 -2.07 30.58
CA ALA A 129 -0.17 -1.20 31.27
C ALA A 129 -0.89 -0.29 32.27
#